data_905d7a55792a0f64b84022a18518d237
#
_entry.id   905d7a55792a0f64b84022a18518d237
#
_cell.length_a   1.000
_cell.length_b   1.000
_cell.length_c   1.000
_cell.angle_alpha   90.00
_cell.angle_beta   90.00
_cell.angle_gamma   90.00
#
_symmetry.space_group_name_H-M   'P 1'
#
loop_
_entity.id
_entity.type
_entity.pdbx_description
1 polymer ?
#
loop_
_entity_poly.entity_id
_entity_poly.type
_entity_poly.pdbx_seq_one_letter_code
_entity_poly.pdbx_strand_id
1 'polypeptide(L)'
;MNQIINRQIQLASRPQGKPKTEDLKLVEEEVNETGEGQVLVSNHFLSLDPYMRGRMNASKSYAKAVEVGEVMTGGTVGEVVESRHADFKTGDMVVGNGGWQEYSLIDGALCRKVDPSWPSPSLALGVLGMPGVTAYTGLENIFKPKSGETLVVAAASGAVGAVVGQIAKIRGARAIGIAGSDEKCQYVKTTLGFDECLNHHDPALSVKLKEACPDGIDVYFENVGGRVFQAVQPLLNDFARIPVCGLIAHYNDTQLPDGPDPTPRLMRDILVKRLTYRGFIVWDFASQENEALETLAAWIAEGKLQYREDFINGLEHAPEAFFGLLQGKNFGKLLVRLH
;
A
#
# COMPACT_ATOMS: atom_id res chain seq x y z
N MET A 1 15.56 -19.11 31.00
CA MET A 1 15.10 -17.80 30.45
C MET A 1 13.61 -17.70 30.71
N ASN A 2 13.08 -16.54 31.07
CA ASN A 2 11.63 -16.40 31.17
C ASN A 2 11.03 -16.62 29.79
N GLN A 3 10.04 -17.48 29.71
CA GLN A 3 9.32 -17.77 28.47
C GLN A 3 8.61 -16.51 28.00
N ILE A 4 8.81 -16.11 26.74
CA ILE A 4 8.18 -14.92 26.15
C ILE A 4 6.79 -15.32 25.70
N ILE A 5 5.77 -14.60 26.18
CA ILE A 5 4.39 -14.73 25.70
C ILE A 5 4.19 -13.75 24.55
N ASN A 6 3.73 -14.25 23.42
CA ASN A 6 3.47 -13.50 22.20
C ASN A 6 1.96 -13.28 22.04
N ARG A 7 1.53 -12.03 21.96
CA ARG A 7 0.17 -11.68 21.56
C ARG A 7 0.13 -11.62 20.05
N GLN A 8 -0.87 -12.28 19.44
CA GLN A 8 -0.99 -12.36 17.99
C GLN A 8 -2.44 -12.36 17.53
N ILE A 9 -2.71 -11.83 16.33
CA ILE A 9 -4.02 -11.86 15.69
C ILE A 9 -4.01 -12.96 14.63
N GLN A 10 -4.86 -13.97 14.83
CA GLN A 10 -5.06 -15.08 13.89
C GLN A 10 -6.32 -14.87 13.06
N LEU A 11 -6.33 -15.41 11.83
CA LEU A 11 -7.52 -15.54 11.03
C LEU A 11 -8.42 -16.62 11.65
N ALA A 12 -9.57 -16.22 12.22
CA ALA A 12 -10.52 -17.15 12.86
C ALA A 12 -11.52 -17.73 11.87
N SER A 13 -11.93 -16.97 10.88
CA SER A 13 -12.80 -17.43 9.78
C SER A 13 -12.56 -16.61 8.51
N ARG A 14 -12.96 -17.16 7.36
CA ARG A 14 -12.84 -16.46 6.08
C ARG A 14 -14.04 -15.54 5.86
N PRO A 15 -13.83 -14.20 5.76
CA PRO A 15 -14.92 -13.25 5.62
C PRO A 15 -15.68 -13.42 4.30
N GLN A 16 -16.98 -13.39 4.36
CA GLN A 16 -17.87 -13.27 3.20
C GLN A 16 -18.27 -11.79 3.05
N GLY A 17 -17.71 -11.12 2.07
CA GLY A 17 -17.84 -9.67 1.92
C GLY A 17 -16.90 -8.89 2.85
N LYS A 18 -17.42 -7.88 3.54
CA LYS A 18 -16.64 -7.09 4.50
C LYS A 18 -16.19 -7.94 5.68
N PRO A 19 -14.91 -7.89 6.07
CA PRO A 19 -14.45 -8.60 7.26
C PRO A 19 -15.11 -8.01 8.52
N LYS A 20 -15.29 -8.88 9.50
CA LYS A 20 -15.91 -8.57 10.78
C LYS A 20 -14.98 -8.94 11.93
N THR A 21 -15.29 -8.48 13.13
CA THR A 21 -14.45 -8.73 14.32
C THR A 21 -14.28 -10.22 14.59
N GLU A 22 -15.33 -11.02 14.38
CA GLU A 22 -15.30 -12.47 14.58
C GLU A 22 -14.40 -13.23 13.57
N ASP A 23 -14.01 -12.60 12.45
CA ASP A 23 -13.09 -13.20 11.48
C ASP A 23 -11.63 -13.18 11.95
N LEU A 24 -11.34 -12.40 12.99
CA LEU A 24 -10.00 -12.22 13.55
C LEU A 24 -10.03 -12.47 15.06
N LYS A 25 -9.00 -13.14 15.59
CA LYS A 25 -8.94 -13.52 17.00
C LYS A 25 -7.57 -13.15 17.59
N LEU A 26 -7.59 -12.38 18.68
CA LEU A 26 -6.42 -12.18 19.52
C LEU A 26 -6.17 -13.45 20.35
N VAL A 27 -4.96 -13.97 20.31
CA VAL A 27 -4.50 -15.11 21.11
C VAL A 27 -3.14 -14.81 21.72
N GLU A 28 -2.81 -15.57 22.78
CA GLU A 28 -1.51 -15.54 23.44
C GLU A 28 -0.88 -16.91 23.30
N GLU A 29 0.34 -16.96 22.80
CA GLU A 29 1.10 -18.20 22.62
C GLU A 29 2.54 -18.01 23.08
N GLU A 30 3.18 -19.09 23.50
CA GLU A 30 4.60 -19.04 23.83
C GLU A 30 5.44 -18.92 22.57
N VAL A 31 6.47 -18.05 22.61
CA VAL A 31 7.43 -17.95 21.51
C VAL A 31 8.27 -19.22 21.45
N ASN A 32 8.35 -19.83 20.26
CA ASN A 32 9.23 -20.98 20.02
C ASN A 32 10.71 -20.59 20.10
N GLU A 33 11.59 -21.57 20.32
CA GLU A 33 13.04 -21.36 20.25
C GLU A 33 13.47 -20.87 18.87
N THR A 34 14.44 -19.95 18.85
CA THR A 34 15.03 -19.44 17.60
C THR A 34 15.80 -20.56 16.92
N GLY A 35 15.40 -20.92 15.70
CA GLY A 35 16.07 -21.92 14.85
C GLY A 35 17.30 -21.37 14.13
N GLU A 36 18.09 -22.26 13.55
CA GLU A 36 19.24 -21.90 12.71
C GLU A 36 18.80 -21.03 11.53
N GLY A 37 19.52 -19.93 11.26
CA GLY A 37 19.18 -18.97 10.22
C GLY A 37 18.03 -18.02 10.55
N GLN A 38 17.41 -18.13 11.73
CA GLN A 38 16.30 -17.29 12.16
C GLN A 38 16.75 -16.14 13.07
N VAL A 39 15.90 -15.12 13.12
CA VAL A 39 15.95 -14.04 14.11
C VAL A 39 14.61 -13.95 14.83
N LEU A 40 14.65 -13.75 16.14
CA LEU A 40 13.49 -13.36 16.96
C LEU A 40 13.46 -11.86 17.05
N VAL A 41 12.34 -11.29 16.57
CA VAL A 41 12.13 -9.83 16.51
C VAL A 41 11.03 -9.42 17.47
N SER A 42 11.29 -8.45 18.35
CA SER A 42 10.28 -7.70 19.08
C SER A 42 9.74 -6.62 18.13
N ASN A 43 8.51 -6.79 17.67
CA ASN A 43 7.91 -5.91 16.66
C ASN A 43 7.45 -4.60 17.31
N HIS A 44 7.97 -3.47 16.85
CA HIS A 44 7.58 -2.14 17.32
C HIS A 44 6.41 -1.55 16.50
N PHE A 45 6.42 -1.80 15.20
CA PHE A 45 5.41 -1.31 14.27
C PHE A 45 4.91 -2.44 13.37
N LEU A 46 3.60 -2.45 13.15
CA LEU A 46 2.92 -3.30 12.18
C LEU A 46 2.30 -2.44 11.10
N SER A 47 2.54 -2.81 9.84
CA SER A 47 1.87 -2.23 8.68
C SER A 47 0.46 -2.78 8.52
N LEU A 48 -0.51 -1.90 8.26
CA LEU A 48 -1.82 -2.30 7.75
C LEU A 48 -1.93 -1.88 6.28
N ASP A 49 -2.21 -2.86 5.42
CA ASP A 49 -2.23 -2.69 3.96
C ASP A 49 -3.46 -3.37 3.34
N PRO A 50 -4.09 -2.76 2.31
CA PRO A 50 -5.31 -3.30 1.71
C PRO A 50 -5.18 -4.72 1.15
N TYR A 51 -4.00 -5.13 0.66
CA TYR A 51 -3.77 -6.47 0.11
C TYR A 51 -4.07 -7.59 1.11
N MET A 52 -3.96 -7.31 2.41
CA MET A 52 -4.22 -8.28 3.49
C MET A 52 -5.65 -8.82 3.43
N ARG A 53 -6.61 -8.01 2.90
CA ARG A 53 -7.98 -8.50 2.66
C ARG A 53 -7.99 -9.68 1.68
N GLY A 54 -7.20 -9.62 0.62
CA GLY A 54 -7.07 -10.71 -0.34
C GLY A 54 -6.44 -11.97 0.28
N ARG A 55 -5.56 -11.82 1.28
CA ARG A 55 -4.96 -12.95 2.01
C ARG A 55 -5.93 -13.73 2.87
N MET A 56 -7.06 -13.14 3.24
CA MET A 56 -8.12 -13.82 3.99
C MET A 56 -8.98 -14.74 3.10
N ASN A 57 -8.87 -14.66 1.77
CA ASN A 57 -9.60 -15.48 0.81
C ASN A 57 -8.85 -16.79 0.52
N ALA A 58 -9.60 -17.89 0.27
CA ALA A 58 -9.00 -19.17 -0.16
C ALA A 58 -8.69 -19.23 -1.66
N SER A 59 -9.09 -18.22 -2.45
CA SER A 59 -8.91 -18.21 -3.90
C SER A 59 -7.43 -18.08 -4.28
N LYS A 60 -7.07 -18.67 -5.44
CA LYS A 60 -5.71 -18.50 -6.01
C LYS A 60 -5.41 -17.03 -6.24
N SER A 61 -4.25 -16.60 -5.75
CA SER A 61 -3.74 -15.23 -5.91
C SER A 61 -2.24 -15.27 -6.20
N TYR A 62 -1.61 -14.09 -6.34
CA TYR A 62 -0.17 -13.96 -6.54
C TYR A 62 0.67 -14.38 -5.32
N ALA A 63 0.05 -14.58 -4.15
CA ALA A 63 0.72 -15.12 -2.97
C ALA A 63 -0.23 -16.01 -2.15
N LYS A 64 0.37 -16.83 -1.26
CA LYS A 64 -0.35 -17.78 -0.42
C LYS A 64 -1.39 -17.07 0.46
N ALA A 65 -2.60 -17.65 0.56
CA ALA A 65 -3.60 -17.23 1.53
C ALA A 65 -3.11 -17.53 2.97
N VAL A 66 -3.63 -16.77 3.92
CA VAL A 66 -3.53 -17.11 5.35
C VAL A 66 -4.54 -18.23 5.64
N GLU A 67 -4.09 -19.30 6.29
CA GLU A 67 -5.01 -20.37 6.69
C GLU A 67 -5.76 -19.98 7.98
N VAL A 68 -6.94 -20.56 8.17
CA VAL A 68 -7.70 -20.40 9.43
C VAL A 68 -6.87 -20.97 10.57
N GLY A 69 -6.65 -20.17 11.62
CA GLY A 69 -5.76 -20.47 12.73
C GLY A 69 -4.32 -19.96 12.56
N GLU A 70 -3.91 -19.51 11.36
CA GLU A 70 -2.59 -18.87 11.18
C GLU A 70 -2.65 -17.38 11.56
N VAL A 71 -1.49 -16.83 11.95
CA VAL A 71 -1.30 -15.40 12.20
C VAL A 71 -1.53 -14.61 10.91
N MET A 72 -2.26 -13.52 10.99
CA MET A 72 -2.46 -12.62 9.86
C MET A 72 -1.12 -12.08 9.36
N THR A 73 -0.93 -12.09 8.04
CA THR A 73 0.29 -11.57 7.41
C THR A 73 0.37 -10.06 7.49
N GLY A 74 1.59 -9.52 7.63
CA GLY A 74 1.85 -8.09 7.62
C GLY A 74 3.33 -7.77 7.75
N GLY A 75 3.78 -6.70 7.10
CA GLY A 75 5.12 -6.16 7.30
C GLY A 75 5.27 -5.59 8.69
N THR A 76 6.39 -5.86 9.34
CA THR A 76 6.73 -5.31 10.66
C THR A 76 8.11 -4.69 10.66
N VAL A 77 8.31 -3.72 11.56
CA VAL A 77 9.63 -3.22 11.94
C VAL A 77 9.80 -3.44 13.43
N GLY A 78 10.93 -3.98 13.82
CA GLY A 78 11.22 -4.26 15.23
C GLY A 78 12.69 -4.51 15.49
N GLU A 79 13.01 -4.71 16.76
CA GLU A 79 14.35 -4.97 17.24
C GLU A 79 14.61 -6.48 17.33
N VAL A 80 15.74 -6.93 16.83
CA VAL A 80 16.22 -8.31 17.00
C VAL A 80 16.57 -8.53 18.48
N VAL A 81 15.85 -9.43 19.14
CA VAL A 81 16.10 -9.79 20.56
C VAL A 81 16.92 -11.07 20.70
N GLU A 82 16.88 -11.96 19.71
CA GLU A 82 17.75 -13.13 19.59
C GLU A 82 18.04 -13.39 18.11
N SER A 83 19.27 -13.83 17.79
CA SER A 83 19.69 -14.16 16.43
C SER A 83 20.47 -15.46 16.38
N ARG A 84 20.13 -16.31 15.40
CA ARG A 84 20.94 -17.43 14.92
C ARG A 84 21.26 -17.29 13.43
N HIS A 85 21.27 -16.05 12.94
CA HIS A 85 21.67 -15.69 11.57
C HIS A 85 22.95 -14.84 11.59
N ALA A 86 23.89 -15.12 10.68
CA ALA A 86 25.23 -14.51 10.69
C ALA A 86 25.21 -12.97 10.52
N ASP A 87 24.25 -12.46 9.74
CA ASP A 87 24.18 -11.03 9.40
C ASP A 87 23.46 -10.16 10.43
N PHE A 88 22.80 -10.76 11.45
CA PHE A 88 22.00 -10.05 12.44
C PHE A 88 22.47 -10.33 13.86
N LYS A 89 22.34 -9.33 14.72
CA LYS A 89 22.64 -9.42 16.15
C LYS A 89 21.53 -8.74 16.96
N THR A 90 21.44 -9.07 18.22
CA THR A 90 20.57 -8.38 19.20
C THR A 90 20.82 -6.86 19.16
N GLY A 91 19.73 -6.09 19.11
CA GLY A 91 19.73 -4.64 18.98
C GLY A 91 19.65 -4.13 17.54
N ASP A 92 19.80 -4.99 16.53
CA ASP A 92 19.59 -4.58 15.13
C ASP A 92 18.11 -4.27 14.88
N MET A 93 17.81 -3.10 14.32
CA MET A 93 16.47 -2.75 13.86
C MET A 93 16.25 -3.33 12.46
N VAL A 94 15.20 -4.12 12.29
CA VAL A 94 14.92 -4.85 11.03
C VAL A 94 13.50 -4.64 10.56
N VAL A 95 13.31 -4.71 9.24
CA VAL A 95 12.02 -4.83 8.59
C VAL A 95 11.89 -6.24 7.99
N GLY A 96 10.71 -6.84 8.18
CA GLY A 96 10.39 -8.18 7.66
C GLY A 96 8.88 -8.41 7.61
N ASN A 97 8.46 -9.62 7.28
CA ASN A 97 7.05 -10.00 7.27
C ASN A 97 6.69 -10.74 8.58
N GLY A 98 6.77 -10.02 9.71
CA GLY A 98 6.55 -10.58 11.02
C GLY A 98 5.10 -10.97 11.33
N GLY A 99 4.12 -10.46 10.57
CA GLY A 99 2.69 -10.72 10.80
C GLY A 99 2.10 -9.87 11.92
N TRP A 100 0.81 -10.06 12.19
CA TRP A 100 0.08 -9.32 13.20
C TRP A 100 0.36 -9.87 14.60
N GLN A 101 1.53 -9.57 15.14
CA GLN A 101 1.98 -10.10 16.43
C GLN A 101 3.09 -9.24 17.04
N GLU A 102 3.28 -9.36 18.36
CA GLU A 102 4.27 -8.57 19.11
C GLU A 102 5.68 -9.14 18.95
N TYR A 103 5.83 -10.46 18.86
CA TYR A 103 7.10 -11.12 18.60
C TYR A 103 6.99 -12.01 17.36
N SER A 104 8.03 -12.06 16.55
CA SER A 104 8.05 -12.90 15.35
C SER A 104 9.38 -13.60 15.16
N LEU A 105 9.32 -14.90 14.87
CA LEU A 105 10.44 -15.68 14.36
C LEU A 105 10.43 -15.54 12.83
N ILE A 106 11.48 -14.95 12.27
CA ILE A 106 11.60 -14.68 10.84
C ILE A 106 12.89 -15.32 10.33
N ASP A 107 12.86 -15.92 9.14
CA ASP A 107 14.07 -16.29 8.41
C ASP A 107 14.89 -15.01 8.14
N GLY A 108 16.13 -14.96 8.64
CA GLY A 108 16.99 -13.80 8.48
C GLY A 108 17.20 -13.40 7.02
N ALA A 109 17.20 -14.36 6.10
CA ALA A 109 17.30 -14.06 4.66
C ALA A 109 16.12 -13.24 4.10
N LEU A 110 15.00 -13.18 4.83
CA LEU A 110 13.80 -12.39 4.49
C LEU A 110 13.74 -11.07 5.26
N CYS A 111 14.75 -10.75 6.06
CA CYS A 111 14.87 -9.52 6.82
C CYS A 111 15.83 -8.54 6.14
N ARG A 112 15.55 -7.26 6.29
CA ARG A 112 16.45 -6.17 5.90
C ARG A 112 16.69 -5.26 7.10
N LYS A 113 17.94 -4.86 7.33
CA LYS A 113 18.25 -3.84 8.35
C LYS A 113 17.64 -2.51 7.95
N VAL A 114 17.07 -1.82 8.93
CA VAL A 114 16.60 -0.43 8.75
C VAL A 114 17.80 0.50 8.86
N ASP A 115 17.92 1.44 7.94
CA ASP A 115 18.98 2.43 7.97
C ASP A 115 18.78 3.37 9.19
N PRO A 116 19.76 3.42 10.11
CA PRO A 116 19.65 4.25 11.31
C PRO A 116 19.68 5.76 11.03
N SER A 117 20.01 6.17 9.83
CA SER A 117 19.97 7.59 9.40
C SER A 117 18.56 8.08 9.08
N TRP A 118 17.59 7.17 8.92
CA TRP A 118 16.22 7.56 8.64
C TRP A 118 15.55 8.21 9.86
N PRO A 119 14.68 9.22 9.65
CA PRO A 119 14.01 9.93 10.73
C PRO A 119 13.22 9.04 11.70
N SER A 120 12.68 7.92 11.20
CA SER A 120 11.98 6.92 11.99
C SER A 120 12.10 5.54 11.34
N PRO A 121 12.26 4.45 12.11
CA PRO A 121 12.24 3.11 11.57
C PRO A 121 10.89 2.73 10.94
N SER A 122 9.77 3.35 11.32
CA SER A 122 8.44 3.13 10.75
C SER A 122 8.38 3.42 9.24
N LEU A 123 9.24 4.29 8.73
CA LEU A 123 9.31 4.62 7.29
C LEU A 123 9.59 3.40 6.42
N ALA A 124 10.27 2.37 6.98
CA ALA A 124 10.49 1.10 6.30
C ALA A 124 9.21 0.31 6.00
N LEU A 125 8.07 0.71 6.57
CA LEU A 125 6.73 0.15 6.28
C LEU A 125 5.89 1.04 5.36
N GLY A 126 6.37 2.23 5.05
CA GLY A 126 5.68 3.25 4.27
C GLY A 126 6.49 3.72 3.07
N VAL A 127 6.88 4.99 3.11
CA VAL A 127 7.55 5.68 2.01
C VAL A 127 8.93 5.09 1.68
N LEU A 128 9.65 4.55 2.66
CA LEU A 128 10.92 3.83 2.50
C LEU A 128 10.75 2.31 2.66
N GLY A 129 9.63 1.78 2.20
CA GLY A 129 9.28 0.38 2.21
C GLY A 129 8.38 0.01 1.04
N MET A 130 7.61 -1.06 1.20
CA MET A 130 6.79 -1.65 0.13
C MET A 130 5.92 -0.61 -0.60
N PRO A 131 5.18 0.31 0.06
CA PRO A 131 4.36 1.30 -0.65
C PRO A 131 5.17 2.29 -1.49
N GLY A 132 6.28 2.82 -0.96
CA GLY A 132 7.15 3.72 -1.70
C GLY A 132 7.83 3.04 -2.88
N VAL A 133 8.38 1.84 -2.66
CA VAL A 133 8.99 1.02 -3.73
C VAL A 133 7.95 0.67 -4.80
N THR A 134 6.71 0.34 -4.42
CA THR A 134 5.62 0.10 -5.37
C THR A 134 5.34 1.31 -6.25
N ALA A 135 5.27 2.51 -5.65
CA ALA A 135 5.06 3.74 -6.40
C ALA A 135 6.22 4.04 -7.37
N TYR A 136 7.46 3.93 -6.88
CA TYR A 136 8.67 4.19 -7.67
C TYR A 136 8.80 3.20 -8.83
N THR A 137 8.81 1.90 -8.54
CA THR A 137 9.03 0.87 -9.56
C THR A 137 7.88 0.77 -10.56
N GLY A 138 6.64 0.97 -10.11
CA GLY A 138 5.48 1.02 -10.99
C GLY A 138 5.59 2.15 -12.02
N LEU A 139 6.05 3.33 -11.60
CA LEU A 139 6.26 4.45 -12.53
C LEU A 139 7.50 4.26 -13.39
N GLU A 140 8.63 3.77 -12.83
CA GLU A 140 9.86 3.60 -13.62
C GLU A 140 9.73 2.54 -14.71
N ASN A 141 9.12 1.40 -14.41
CA ASN A 141 9.16 0.24 -15.29
C ASN A 141 7.93 0.09 -16.18
N ILE A 142 6.78 0.63 -15.72
CA ILE A 142 5.55 0.43 -16.49
C ILE A 142 5.30 1.67 -17.33
N PHE A 143 5.28 2.85 -16.70
CA PHE A 143 4.95 4.06 -17.45
C PHE A 143 5.51 5.32 -16.78
N LYS A 144 6.76 5.60 -17.06
CA LYS A 144 7.44 6.80 -16.59
C LYS A 144 6.70 8.06 -17.09
N PRO A 145 6.15 8.89 -16.20
CA PRO A 145 5.52 10.13 -16.60
C PRO A 145 6.57 11.09 -17.16
N LYS A 146 6.20 11.81 -18.21
CA LYS A 146 7.08 12.78 -18.89
C LYS A 146 6.65 14.20 -18.55
N SER A 147 7.58 15.14 -18.70
CA SER A 147 7.26 16.56 -18.57
C SER A 147 6.14 16.97 -19.53
N GLY A 148 5.16 17.70 -19.00
CA GLY A 148 3.98 18.15 -19.75
C GLY A 148 2.83 17.14 -19.84
N GLU A 149 3.04 15.86 -19.46
CA GLU A 149 1.94 14.87 -19.37
C GLU A 149 1.07 15.13 -18.13
N THR A 150 -0.18 14.66 -18.19
CA THR A 150 -1.10 14.66 -17.04
C THR A 150 -1.15 13.24 -16.46
N LEU A 151 -0.77 13.12 -15.18
CA LEU A 151 -0.94 11.92 -14.38
C LEU A 151 -2.11 12.10 -13.41
N VAL A 152 -3.02 11.13 -13.40
CA VAL A 152 -4.07 11.00 -12.37
C VAL A 152 -3.76 9.81 -11.48
N VAL A 153 -3.91 9.95 -10.17
CA VAL A 153 -3.74 8.85 -9.21
C VAL A 153 -4.92 8.74 -8.26
N ALA A 154 -5.46 7.53 -8.14
CA ALA A 154 -6.49 7.20 -7.17
C ALA A 154 -5.89 6.96 -5.78
N ALA A 155 -6.67 7.21 -4.70
CA ALA A 155 -6.21 7.16 -3.31
C ALA A 155 -4.97 8.05 -3.07
N ALA A 156 -5.02 9.29 -3.56
CA ALA A 156 -3.89 10.22 -3.63
C ALA A 156 -3.28 10.63 -2.29
N SER A 157 -4.00 10.52 -1.17
CA SER A 157 -3.44 10.76 0.18
C SER A 157 -2.85 9.50 0.83
N GLY A 158 -3.08 8.31 0.22
CA GLY A 158 -2.64 7.02 0.76
C GLY A 158 -1.15 6.75 0.55
N ALA A 159 -0.66 5.66 1.14
CA ALA A 159 0.76 5.33 1.20
C ALA A 159 1.46 5.22 -0.17
N VAL A 160 0.76 4.72 -1.21
CA VAL A 160 1.29 4.63 -2.58
C VAL A 160 0.94 5.89 -3.36
N GLY A 161 -0.34 6.32 -3.35
CA GLY A 161 -0.81 7.42 -4.18
C GLY A 161 -0.12 8.76 -3.90
N ALA A 162 0.20 9.03 -2.64
CA ALA A 162 0.92 10.22 -2.23
C ALA A 162 2.34 10.29 -2.84
N VAL A 163 3.02 9.16 -2.92
CA VAL A 163 4.35 9.05 -3.52
C VAL A 163 4.28 9.18 -5.04
N VAL A 164 3.31 8.48 -5.67
CA VAL A 164 3.10 8.51 -7.14
C VAL A 164 2.99 9.92 -7.68
N GLY A 165 2.10 10.74 -7.10
CA GLY A 165 1.89 12.09 -7.62
C GLY A 165 3.06 13.03 -7.39
N GLN A 166 3.76 12.90 -6.27
CA GLN A 166 4.97 13.68 -6.01
C GLN A 166 6.10 13.28 -6.98
N ILE A 167 6.27 12.01 -7.29
CA ILE A 167 7.22 11.57 -8.34
C ILE A 167 6.84 12.18 -9.70
N ALA A 168 5.54 12.23 -10.04
CA ALA A 168 5.09 12.89 -11.26
C ALA A 168 5.47 14.38 -11.27
N LYS A 169 5.29 15.09 -10.16
CA LYS A 169 5.71 16.51 -10.02
C LYS A 169 7.22 16.68 -10.15
N ILE A 170 8.03 15.84 -9.49
CA ILE A 170 9.49 15.86 -9.60
C ILE A 170 9.94 15.71 -11.07
N ARG A 171 9.17 14.96 -11.88
CA ARG A 171 9.43 14.75 -13.32
C ARG A 171 8.81 15.79 -14.24
N GLY A 172 8.18 16.83 -13.70
CA GLY A 172 7.58 17.90 -14.47
C GLY A 172 6.23 17.57 -15.11
N ALA A 173 5.57 16.49 -14.68
CA ALA A 173 4.22 16.17 -15.08
C ALA A 173 3.21 16.93 -14.22
N ARG A 174 2.00 17.12 -14.75
CA ARG A 174 0.84 17.60 -14.00
C ARG A 174 0.28 16.42 -13.17
N ALA A 175 0.11 16.61 -11.88
CA ALA A 175 -0.39 15.59 -10.96
C ALA A 175 -1.79 15.93 -10.44
N ILE A 176 -2.77 15.09 -10.73
CA ILE A 176 -4.14 15.20 -10.25
C ILE A 176 -4.44 14.05 -9.31
N GLY A 177 -4.86 14.38 -8.09
CA GLY A 177 -5.24 13.41 -7.07
C GLY A 177 -6.74 13.14 -7.05
N ILE A 178 -7.12 11.92 -6.65
CA ILE A 178 -8.51 11.60 -6.25
C ILE A 178 -8.43 11.00 -4.86
N ALA A 179 -9.17 11.57 -3.90
CA ALA A 179 -9.14 11.16 -2.49
C ALA A 179 -10.53 11.05 -1.87
N GLY A 180 -10.64 10.59 -0.62
CA GLY A 180 -11.90 10.24 0.03
C GLY A 180 -12.55 11.35 0.86
N SER A 181 -11.96 12.54 0.95
CA SER A 181 -12.55 13.69 1.64
C SER A 181 -11.93 15.00 1.18
N ASP A 182 -12.63 16.10 1.43
CA ASP A 182 -12.13 17.44 1.09
C ASP A 182 -10.87 17.79 1.90
N GLU A 183 -10.77 17.35 3.16
CA GLU A 183 -9.58 17.52 3.98
C GLU A 183 -8.36 16.81 3.36
N LYS A 184 -8.54 15.57 2.89
CA LYS A 184 -7.49 14.83 2.18
C LYS A 184 -7.10 15.52 0.89
N CYS A 185 -8.08 16.01 0.12
CA CYS A 185 -7.82 16.76 -1.11
C CYS A 185 -7.03 18.03 -0.83
N GLN A 186 -7.37 18.75 0.23
CA GLN A 186 -6.63 19.95 0.63
C GLN A 186 -5.17 19.63 0.97
N TYR A 187 -4.93 18.59 1.78
CA TYR A 187 -3.59 18.10 2.11
C TYR A 187 -2.78 17.71 0.86
N VAL A 188 -3.39 16.95 -0.04
CA VAL A 188 -2.75 16.53 -1.30
C VAL A 188 -2.31 17.72 -2.12
N LYS A 189 -3.12 18.79 -2.18
CA LYS A 189 -2.77 20.04 -2.90
C LYS A 189 -1.72 20.86 -2.17
N THR A 190 -1.93 21.15 -0.88
CA THR A 190 -1.12 22.16 -0.17
C THR A 190 0.17 21.59 0.39
N THR A 191 0.20 20.32 0.77
CA THR A 191 1.37 19.68 1.39
C THR A 191 2.13 18.83 0.39
N LEU A 192 1.42 18.00 -0.40
CA LEU A 192 2.08 17.12 -1.37
C LEU A 192 2.35 17.82 -2.73
N GLY A 193 1.84 19.03 -2.94
CA GLY A 193 2.14 19.84 -4.13
C GLY A 193 1.49 19.37 -5.43
N PHE A 194 0.39 18.61 -5.36
CA PHE A 194 -0.39 18.26 -6.55
C PHE A 194 -1.06 19.51 -7.14
N ASP A 195 -1.28 19.50 -8.44
CA ASP A 195 -1.94 20.60 -9.14
C ASP A 195 -3.42 20.71 -8.82
N GLU A 196 -4.10 19.57 -8.62
CA GLU A 196 -5.48 19.48 -8.16
C GLU A 196 -5.73 18.15 -7.42
N CYS A 197 -6.75 18.12 -6.56
CA CYS A 197 -7.25 16.91 -5.95
C CYS A 197 -8.76 16.96 -5.79
N LEU A 198 -9.43 15.87 -6.16
CA LEU A 198 -10.90 15.77 -6.21
C LEU A 198 -11.42 14.75 -5.23
N ASN A 199 -12.49 15.10 -4.54
CA ASN A 199 -13.20 14.17 -3.65
C ASN A 199 -14.04 13.21 -4.47
N HIS A 200 -13.76 11.90 -4.35
CA HIS A 200 -14.49 10.89 -5.12
C HIS A 200 -15.95 10.71 -4.69
N HIS A 201 -16.34 11.24 -3.52
CA HIS A 201 -17.73 11.26 -3.08
C HIS A 201 -18.55 12.39 -3.71
N ASP A 202 -17.90 13.38 -4.33
CA ASP A 202 -18.60 14.46 -5.03
C ASP A 202 -19.44 13.91 -6.20
N PRO A 203 -20.76 14.20 -6.26
CA PRO A 203 -21.61 13.80 -7.38
C PRO A 203 -21.09 14.29 -8.73
N ALA A 204 -20.43 15.44 -8.77
CA ALA A 204 -19.88 16.07 -9.96
C ALA A 204 -18.44 15.60 -10.30
N LEU A 205 -17.92 14.52 -9.70
CA LEU A 205 -16.54 14.06 -9.91
C LEU A 205 -16.14 14.02 -11.39
N SER A 206 -16.95 13.44 -12.26
CA SER A 206 -16.63 13.32 -13.69
C SER A 206 -16.50 14.67 -14.40
N VAL A 207 -17.32 15.66 -14.03
CA VAL A 207 -17.27 17.02 -14.58
C VAL A 207 -16.01 17.72 -14.10
N LYS A 208 -15.77 17.72 -12.79
CA LYS A 208 -14.61 18.34 -12.17
C LYS A 208 -13.28 17.71 -12.63
N LEU A 209 -13.26 16.39 -12.84
CA LEU A 209 -12.08 15.71 -13.36
C LEU A 209 -11.77 16.14 -14.80
N LYS A 210 -12.80 16.29 -15.64
CA LYS A 210 -12.63 16.84 -16.99
C LYS A 210 -12.08 18.25 -17.00
N GLU A 211 -12.55 19.10 -16.08
CA GLU A 211 -12.03 20.46 -15.91
C GLU A 211 -10.58 20.49 -15.40
N ALA A 212 -10.23 19.56 -14.48
CA ALA A 212 -8.88 19.42 -13.95
C ALA A 212 -7.88 18.84 -14.97
N CYS A 213 -8.38 18.11 -15.98
CA CYS A 213 -7.59 17.47 -17.04
C CYS A 213 -8.04 17.99 -18.42
N PRO A 214 -7.83 19.28 -18.76
CA PRO A 214 -8.32 19.86 -20.01
C PRO A 214 -7.71 19.20 -21.26
N ASP A 215 -6.46 18.73 -21.16
CA ASP A 215 -5.72 18.04 -22.23
C ASP A 215 -5.83 16.50 -22.14
N GLY A 216 -6.74 15.99 -21.32
CA GLY A 216 -6.91 14.55 -21.07
C GLY A 216 -5.90 13.96 -20.08
N ILE A 217 -5.81 12.64 -20.05
CA ILE A 217 -5.01 11.88 -19.07
C ILE A 217 -4.05 10.95 -19.82
N ASP A 218 -2.75 11.10 -19.58
CA ASP A 218 -1.69 10.31 -20.21
C ASP A 218 -1.28 9.10 -19.37
N VAL A 219 -1.32 9.26 -18.03
CA VAL A 219 -1.04 8.19 -17.07
C VAL A 219 -2.13 8.15 -16.00
N TYR A 220 -2.71 6.97 -15.77
CA TYR A 220 -3.60 6.76 -14.64
C TYR A 220 -3.09 5.64 -13.74
N PHE A 221 -2.64 6.00 -12.52
CA PHE A 221 -2.19 5.02 -11.55
C PHE A 221 -3.38 4.49 -10.76
N GLU A 222 -3.77 3.25 -11.06
CA GLU A 222 -4.99 2.63 -10.55
C GLU A 222 -4.75 1.91 -9.21
N ASN A 223 -5.41 2.40 -8.16
CA ASN A 223 -5.42 1.81 -6.82
C ASN A 223 -6.82 1.40 -6.33
N VAL A 224 -7.89 1.85 -7.01
CA VAL A 224 -9.25 1.86 -6.43
C VAL A 224 -10.26 1.08 -7.27
N GLY A 225 -10.34 1.33 -8.58
CA GLY A 225 -11.42 0.80 -9.42
C GLY A 225 -12.76 1.52 -9.29
N GLY A 226 -13.84 0.84 -9.60
CA GLY A 226 -15.20 1.28 -9.38
C GLY A 226 -15.53 2.66 -10.01
N ARG A 227 -16.22 3.51 -9.24
CA ARG A 227 -16.66 4.84 -9.68
C ARG A 227 -15.50 5.74 -10.10
N VAL A 228 -14.33 5.61 -9.46
CA VAL A 228 -13.16 6.42 -9.79
C VAL A 228 -12.67 6.07 -11.19
N PHE A 229 -12.50 4.78 -11.47
CA PHE A 229 -12.13 4.30 -12.80
C PHE A 229 -13.13 4.74 -13.89
N GLN A 230 -14.44 4.67 -13.59
CA GLN A 230 -15.51 5.10 -14.52
C GLN A 230 -15.40 6.60 -14.87
N ALA A 231 -14.97 7.45 -13.92
CA ALA A 231 -14.76 8.87 -14.17
C ALA A 231 -13.49 9.14 -14.99
N VAL A 232 -12.44 8.37 -14.80
CA VAL A 232 -11.14 8.51 -15.48
C VAL A 232 -11.16 7.99 -16.90
N GLN A 233 -11.75 6.81 -17.15
CA GLN A 233 -11.69 6.09 -18.43
C GLN A 233 -12.05 6.95 -19.66
N PRO A 234 -13.12 7.78 -19.65
CA PRO A 234 -13.47 8.59 -20.81
C PRO A 234 -12.42 9.65 -21.18
N LEU A 235 -11.62 10.08 -20.22
CA LEU A 235 -10.64 11.16 -20.34
C LEU A 235 -9.24 10.66 -20.72
N LEU A 236 -9.02 9.35 -20.81
CA LEU A 236 -7.74 8.79 -21.23
C LEU A 236 -7.39 9.21 -22.64
N ASN A 237 -6.19 9.70 -22.86
CA ASN A 237 -5.62 10.07 -24.14
C ASN A 237 -5.29 8.83 -24.99
N ASP A 238 -5.04 9.02 -26.28
CA ASP A 238 -4.42 8.01 -27.13
C ASP A 238 -3.07 7.61 -26.53
N PHE A 239 -2.79 6.31 -26.50
CA PHE A 239 -1.59 5.72 -25.90
C PHE A 239 -1.45 5.95 -24.38
N ALA A 240 -2.54 6.32 -23.68
CA ALA A 240 -2.50 6.41 -22.23
C ALA A 240 -2.12 5.06 -21.59
N ARG A 241 -1.48 5.15 -20.43
CA ARG A 241 -0.81 4.04 -19.74
C ARG A 241 -1.35 3.89 -18.34
N ILE A 242 -1.77 2.67 -18.00
CA ILE A 242 -2.48 2.40 -16.76
C ILE A 242 -1.77 1.30 -15.97
N PRO A 243 -0.83 1.64 -15.05
CA PRO A 243 -0.35 0.70 -14.04
C PRO A 243 -1.49 0.33 -13.10
N VAL A 244 -1.83 -0.96 -13.06
CA VAL A 244 -2.88 -1.50 -12.18
C VAL A 244 -2.20 -2.07 -10.94
N CYS A 245 -2.21 -1.28 -9.86
CA CYS A 245 -1.59 -1.60 -8.58
C CYS A 245 -2.58 -2.24 -7.60
N GLY A 246 -3.84 -1.79 -7.60
CA GLY A 246 -4.85 -2.29 -6.70
C GLY A 246 -6.27 -1.89 -7.10
N LEU A 247 -7.25 -2.59 -6.53
CA LEU A 247 -8.67 -2.40 -6.81
C LEU A 247 -9.46 -2.43 -5.49
N ILE A 248 -9.09 -1.55 -4.53
CA ILE A 248 -9.61 -1.61 -3.16
C ILE A 248 -11.14 -1.50 -3.08
N ALA A 249 -11.79 -0.82 -4.04
CA ALA A 249 -13.25 -0.73 -4.10
C ALA A 249 -13.91 -2.10 -4.26
N HIS A 250 -13.18 -3.11 -4.79
CA HIS A 250 -13.69 -4.44 -5.11
C HIS A 250 -13.19 -5.54 -4.15
N TYR A 251 -12.36 -5.24 -3.16
CA TYR A 251 -11.78 -6.27 -2.29
C TYR A 251 -12.80 -6.99 -1.40
N ASN A 252 -13.96 -6.39 -1.17
CA ASN A 252 -15.04 -6.96 -0.39
C ASN A 252 -16.20 -7.49 -1.24
N ASP A 253 -16.10 -7.45 -2.57
CA ASP A 253 -17.17 -7.91 -3.46
C ASP A 253 -17.28 -9.43 -3.40
N THR A 254 -18.51 -9.93 -3.32
CA THR A 254 -18.84 -11.37 -3.34
C THR A 254 -19.40 -11.82 -4.68
N GLN A 255 -19.73 -10.87 -5.53
CA GLN A 255 -20.27 -11.07 -6.87
C GLN A 255 -19.87 -9.91 -7.78
N LEU A 256 -19.99 -10.10 -9.07
CA LEU A 256 -19.80 -8.99 -10.02
C LEU A 256 -20.87 -7.91 -9.80
N PRO A 257 -20.56 -6.63 -10.03
CA PRO A 257 -21.51 -5.54 -9.92
C PRO A 257 -22.72 -5.78 -10.84
N ASP A 258 -23.90 -5.43 -10.34
CA ASP A 258 -25.13 -5.46 -11.14
C ASP A 258 -25.06 -4.43 -12.28
N GLY A 259 -25.73 -4.73 -13.40
CA GLY A 259 -25.86 -3.82 -14.53
C GLY A 259 -25.32 -4.38 -15.85
N PRO A 260 -25.30 -3.55 -16.90
CA PRO A 260 -24.75 -3.98 -18.20
C PRO A 260 -23.24 -4.20 -18.09
N ASP A 261 -22.74 -5.23 -18.77
CA ASP A 261 -21.31 -5.54 -18.85
C ASP A 261 -20.52 -4.39 -19.50
N PRO A 262 -19.60 -3.73 -18.78
CA PRO A 262 -18.80 -2.62 -19.33
C PRO A 262 -17.63 -3.09 -20.19
N THR A 263 -17.32 -4.39 -20.22
CA THR A 263 -16.15 -4.97 -20.91
C THR A 263 -16.07 -4.62 -22.39
N PRO A 264 -17.17 -4.70 -23.19
CA PRO A 264 -17.10 -4.36 -24.61
C PRO A 264 -16.68 -2.91 -24.87
N ARG A 265 -17.14 -1.98 -24.01
CA ARG A 265 -16.72 -0.57 -24.08
C ARG A 265 -15.24 -0.41 -23.75
N LEU A 266 -14.77 -1.05 -22.67
CA LEU A 266 -13.37 -1.02 -22.26
C LEU A 266 -12.46 -1.57 -23.38
N MET A 267 -12.79 -2.72 -23.94
CA MET A 267 -12.03 -3.34 -25.05
C MET A 267 -11.99 -2.45 -26.28
N ARG A 268 -13.10 -1.78 -26.61
CA ARG A 268 -13.14 -0.81 -27.72
C ARG A 268 -12.21 0.38 -27.43
N ASP A 269 -12.24 0.94 -26.22
CA ASP A 269 -11.40 2.09 -25.86
C ASP A 269 -9.91 1.70 -25.88
N ILE A 270 -9.55 0.49 -25.39
CA ILE A 270 -8.20 -0.06 -25.50
C ILE A 270 -7.74 -0.12 -26.96
N LEU A 271 -8.58 -0.67 -27.85
CA LEU A 271 -8.25 -0.78 -29.26
C LEU A 271 -8.12 0.60 -29.94
N VAL A 272 -9.13 1.45 -29.80
CA VAL A 272 -9.22 2.72 -30.53
C VAL A 272 -8.17 3.72 -30.06
N LYS A 273 -7.98 3.82 -28.74
CA LYS A 273 -6.99 4.72 -28.13
C LYS A 273 -5.61 4.06 -27.97
N ARG A 274 -5.42 2.78 -28.33
CA ARG A 274 -4.16 2.01 -28.14
C ARG A 274 -3.66 2.08 -26.70
N LEU A 275 -4.58 1.92 -25.74
CA LEU A 275 -4.29 1.99 -24.31
C LEU A 275 -3.43 0.81 -23.86
N THR A 276 -2.58 1.03 -22.85
CA THR A 276 -1.82 -0.04 -22.22
C THR A 276 -2.22 -0.16 -20.75
N TYR A 277 -2.80 -1.29 -20.39
CA TYR A 277 -3.06 -1.70 -19.01
C TYR A 277 -2.04 -2.75 -18.60
N ARG A 278 -1.34 -2.54 -17.49
CA ARG A 278 -0.39 -3.52 -16.96
C ARG A 278 -0.57 -3.69 -15.45
N GLY A 279 -0.99 -4.89 -15.03
CA GLY A 279 -0.92 -5.32 -13.65
C GLY A 279 0.53 -5.58 -13.23
N PHE A 280 0.86 -5.32 -11.97
CA PHE A 280 2.17 -5.60 -11.41
C PHE A 280 2.10 -5.82 -9.90
N ILE A 281 3.10 -6.53 -9.40
CA ILE A 281 3.38 -6.71 -7.97
C ILE A 281 4.76 -6.14 -7.69
N VAL A 282 4.98 -5.56 -6.53
CA VAL A 282 6.27 -4.95 -6.15
C VAL A 282 7.44 -5.94 -6.34
N TRP A 283 7.23 -7.22 -6.13
CA TRP A 283 8.24 -8.28 -6.30
C TRP A 283 8.68 -8.50 -7.75
N ASP A 284 7.91 -8.07 -8.74
CA ASP A 284 8.31 -8.14 -10.16
C ASP A 284 9.57 -7.29 -10.41
N PHE A 285 9.84 -6.35 -9.51
CA PHE A 285 10.94 -5.39 -9.58
C PHE A 285 11.86 -5.45 -8.36
N ALA A 286 11.95 -6.60 -7.68
CA ALA A 286 12.72 -6.74 -6.44
C ALA A 286 14.19 -6.34 -6.58
N SER A 287 14.80 -6.54 -7.77
CA SER A 287 16.18 -6.11 -8.05
C SER A 287 16.41 -4.60 -8.01
N GLN A 288 15.35 -3.79 -8.05
CA GLN A 288 15.42 -2.33 -8.01
C GLN A 288 15.07 -1.76 -6.64
N GLU A 289 14.83 -2.60 -5.62
CA GLU A 289 14.43 -2.14 -4.29
C GLU A 289 15.44 -1.17 -3.69
N ASN A 290 16.73 -1.50 -3.73
CA ASN A 290 17.79 -0.63 -3.17
C ASN A 290 17.85 0.72 -3.88
N GLU A 291 17.82 0.73 -5.22
CA GLU A 291 17.80 1.98 -6.01
C GLU A 291 16.58 2.85 -5.65
N ALA A 292 15.41 2.21 -5.51
CA ALA A 292 14.18 2.91 -5.13
C ALA A 292 14.29 3.53 -3.74
N LEU A 293 14.80 2.77 -2.76
CA LEU A 293 14.96 3.24 -1.38
C LEU A 293 15.96 4.40 -1.29
N GLU A 294 17.11 4.29 -1.94
CA GLU A 294 18.12 5.35 -1.99
C GLU A 294 17.56 6.64 -2.61
N THR A 295 16.85 6.51 -3.74
CA THR A 295 16.25 7.64 -4.43
C THR A 295 15.18 8.32 -3.60
N LEU A 296 14.26 7.53 -3.00
CA LEU A 296 13.17 8.05 -2.16
C LEU A 296 13.73 8.72 -0.90
N ALA A 297 14.74 8.11 -0.25
CA ALA A 297 15.40 8.69 0.93
C ALA A 297 16.07 10.03 0.59
N ALA A 298 16.76 10.11 -0.55
CA ALA A 298 17.36 11.36 -1.02
C ALA A 298 16.31 12.44 -1.25
N TRP A 299 15.17 12.12 -1.89
CA TRP A 299 14.10 13.10 -2.10
C TRP A 299 13.44 13.56 -0.80
N ILE A 300 13.34 12.69 0.21
CA ILE A 300 12.86 13.08 1.56
C ILE A 300 13.87 14.05 2.19
N ALA A 301 15.15 13.71 2.17
CA ALA A 301 16.22 14.56 2.74
C ALA A 301 16.29 15.94 2.06
N GLU A 302 16.02 16.00 0.76
CA GLU A 302 15.96 17.23 -0.03
C GLU A 302 14.64 18.01 0.13
N GLY A 303 13.67 17.49 0.90
CA GLY A 303 12.36 18.08 1.06
C GLY A 303 11.44 17.99 -0.18
N LYS A 304 11.84 17.21 -1.19
CA LYS A 304 11.07 17.00 -2.43
C LYS A 304 9.94 16.00 -2.30
N LEU A 305 10.03 15.11 -1.31
CA LEU A 305 9.03 14.08 -1.02
C LEU A 305 8.56 14.20 0.42
N GLN A 306 7.26 14.42 0.58
CA GLN A 306 6.59 14.49 1.87
C GLN A 306 5.82 13.19 2.12
N TYR A 307 5.67 12.82 3.39
CA TYR A 307 4.92 11.62 3.79
C TYR A 307 4.08 11.89 5.04
N ARG A 308 3.10 11.05 5.26
CA ARG A 308 2.27 11.06 6.48
C ARG A 308 2.01 9.65 6.94
N GLU A 309 2.20 9.43 8.22
CA GLU A 309 1.89 8.18 8.92
C GLU A 309 0.77 8.42 9.94
N ASP A 310 -0.22 7.54 9.96
CA ASP A 310 -1.27 7.49 10.98
C ASP A 310 -0.99 6.31 11.89
N PHE A 311 -1.00 6.54 13.21
CA PHE A 311 -0.68 5.53 14.20
C PHE A 311 -1.91 5.15 15.03
N ILE A 312 -2.10 3.84 15.20
CA ILE A 312 -2.99 3.24 16.19
C ILE A 312 -2.11 2.55 17.24
N ASN A 313 -2.47 2.63 18.51
CA ASN A 313 -1.70 2.00 19.59
C ASN A 313 -2.38 0.68 20.01
N GLY A 314 -1.57 -0.36 20.16
CA GLY A 314 -1.98 -1.69 20.62
C GLY A 314 -2.46 -2.62 19.52
N LEU A 315 -1.95 -3.86 19.56
CA LEU A 315 -2.27 -4.91 18.59
C LEU A 315 -3.78 -5.23 18.55
N GLU A 316 -4.45 -5.18 19.68
CA GLU A 316 -5.89 -5.42 19.81
C GLU A 316 -6.76 -4.50 18.96
N HIS A 317 -6.26 -3.34 18.59
CA HIS A 317 -6.97 -2.37 17.74
C HIS A 317 -6.68 -2.53 16.24
N ALA A 318 -5.75 -3.40 15.86
CA ALA A 318 -5.39 -3.66 14.47
C ALA A 318 -6.58 -4.12 13.60
N PRO A 319 -7.49 -5.01 14.08
CA PRO A 319 -8.67 -5.42 13.30
C PRO A 319 -9.57 -4.24 12.94
N GLU A 320 -9.97 -3.42 13.91
CA GLU A 320 -10.85 -2.28 13.67
C GLU A 320 -10.18 -1.23 12.74
N ALA A 321 -8.91 -0.96 12.98
CA ALA A 321 -8.12 -0.05 12.14
C ALA A 321 -8.04 -0.55 10.69
N PHE A 322 -7.86 -1.86 10.49
CA PHE A 322 -7.87 -2.47 9.17
C PHE A 322 -9.23 -2.38 8.47
N PHE A 323 -10.32 -2.60 9.20
CA PHE A 323 -11.66 -2.41 8.63
C PHE A 323 -11.90 -0.95 8.23
N GLY A 324 -11.39 -0.02 9.04
CA GLY A 324 -11.38 1.41 8.71
C GLY A 324 -10.56 1.74 7.46
N LEU A 325 -9.39 1.13 7.31
CA LEU A 325 -8.54 1.27 6.12
C LEU A 325 -9.28 0.85 4.84
N LEU A 326 -9.97 -0.28 4.86
CA LEU A 326 -10.76 -0.77 3.72
C LEU A 326 -11.95 0.14 3.37
N GLN A 327 -12.33 1.05 4.28
CA GLN A 327 -13.36 2.08 4.09
C GLN A 327 -12.76 3.47 3.81
N GLY A 328 -11.43 3.57 3.70
CA GLY A 328 -10.74 4.83 3.46
C GLY A 328 -10.76 5.81 4.64
N LYS A 329 -10.88 5.33 5.88
CA LYS A 329 -10.90 6.19 7.09
C LYS A 329 -9.52 6.70 7.50
N ASN A 330 -8.44 5.98 7.15
CA ASN A 330 -7.07 6.43 7.37
C ASN A 330 -6.76 7.68 6.52
N PHE A 331 -5.82 8.48 6.97
CA PHE A 331 -5.38 9.66 6.20
C PHE A 331 -4.17 9.33 5.31
N GLY A 332 -3.06 8.90 5.92
CA GLY A 332 -1.81 8.52 5.28
C GLY A 332 -1.54 7.01 5.34
N LYS A 333 -0.27 6.64 5.51
CA LYS A 333 0.14 5.27 5.81
C LYS A 333 -0.35 4.87 7.20
N LEU A 334 -1.15 3.80 7.30
CA LEU A 334 -1.66 3.31 8.57
C LEU A 334 -0.71 2.28 9.18
N LEU A 335 -0.32 2.53 10.42
CA LEU A 335 0.57 1.70 11.22
C LEU A 335 -0.02 1.44 12.61
N VAL A 336 0.28 0.28 13.18
CA VAL A 336 0.01 -0.04 14.58
C VAL A 336 1.31 0.00 15.37
N ARG A 337 1.33 0.77 16.46
CA ARG A 337 2.40 0.70 17.46
C ARG A 337 2.10 -0.45 18.41
N LEU A 338 3.02 -1.39 18.52
CA LEU A 338 2.87 -2.61 19.31
C LEU A 338 3.42 -2.46 20.72
N HIS A 339 4.41 -1.59 20.89
CA HIS A 339 5.05 -1.25 22.18
C HIS A 339 5.24 0.25 22.30
#